data_e76f0b390521a863ee239b282da7fde1
#
_entry.id   e76f0b390521a863ee239b282da7fde1
#
_cell.length_a   1.000
_cell.length_b   1.000
_cell.length_c   1.000
_cell.angle_alpha   90.00
_cell.angle_beta   90.00
_cell.angle_gamma   90.00
#
_symmetry.space_group_name_H-M   'P 1'
#
loop_
_entity.id
_entity.type
_entity.pdbx_description
1 polymer ?
#
loop_
_entity_poly.entity_id
_entity_poly.type
_entity_poly.pdbx_seq_one_letter_code
_entity_poly.pdbx_strand_id
1 'polypeptide(L)'
;MTISKLVLIPGGVRKRPPLRSRCQIWQAERAILDGINVIIWSFVHLDVDGTSATTDQQQQQKIRGKIRTDLDLEIIRKIRNKYIHVVHLAAFGGWNGPHPPPHANLSGKEWCHVFLKFNQDRGNIFDGIDWDYEGHDDISSPTSRFTLDTLDIMVDFSVEAKRQGLIVSMAPAESYLDSTIQSGSSIDAQFSFALNLPPRAWTSSPYASEEDKEIIATTGFSHAGRQCYAYVLAKAGIETFDWISIQLYEAYSPFAHDVHRRNMDPVEALMMRVRRLVVEGYTVTNVPLSFPYLSPSEFVVKIPMSKLVLGIANGWADGRKFCKVAPSSIKSSYDAALEKYGHGYLGVMFWTIEEEGNTDEQRMTYLLNRELKECETIK
;
A
#
# COMPACT_ATOMS: atom_id res chain seq x y z
N MET A 1 18.15 19.13 -3.41
CA MET A 1 17.86 17.70 -3.16
C MET A 1 16.67 17.35 -4.05
N THR A 2 16.87 16.57 -5.07
CA THR A 2 15.94 16.36 -6.18
C THR A 2 14.74 15.55 -5.71
N ILE A 3 13.51 16.00 -5.95
CA ILE A 3 12.30 15.21 -5.79
C ILE A 3 12.33 14.13 -6.87
N SER A 4 12.82 12.97 -6.54
CA SER A 4 13.19 12.00 -7.57
C SER A 4 12.38 10.72 -7.54
N LYS A 5 11.21 10.66 -6.89
CA LYS A 5 10.50 9.38 -6.81
C LYS A 5 8.99 9.56 -7.02
N LEU A 6 8.58 9.42 -8.26
CA LEU A 6 7.21 9.04 -8.59
C LEU A 6 7.12 7.53 -8.53
N VAL A 7 6.15 7.01 -7.78
CA VAL A 7 5.88 5.58 -7.62
C VAL A 7 4.58 5.25 -8.33
N LEU A 8 4.56 4.18 -9.12
CA LEU A 8 3.41 3.75 -9.89
C LEU A 8 3.03 2.32 -9.58
N ILE A 9 1.73 2.07 -9.45
CA ILE A 9 1.15 0.74 -9.30
C ILE A 9 0.25 0.44 -10.50
N PRO A 10 0.56 -0.54 -11.36
CA PRO A 10 -0.33 -0.98 -12.42
C PRO A 10 -1.43 -1.93 -11.92
N GLY A 11 -2.63 -1.62 -12.28
CA GLY A 11 -3.87 -2.36 -12.46
C GLY A 11 -4.31 -3.49 -11.53
N GLY A 12 -5.36 -3.27 -10.74
CA GLY A 12 -6.08 -4.29 -9.99
C GLY A 12 -7.51 -4.51 -10.46
N VAL A 13 -8.02 -5.69 -10.20
CA VAL A 13 -9.24 -6.28 -10.76
C VAL A 13 -10.51 -5.63 -10.22
N ARG A 14 -11.23 -4.88 -11.05
CA ARG A 14 -12.69 -4.77 -10.91
C ARG A 14 -13.33 -6.02 -11.53
N LYS A 15 -14.40 -6.58 -10.91
CA LYS A 15 -15.25 -7.61 -11.53
C LYS A 15 -15.83 -7.11 -12.86
N ARG A 16 -15.02 -7.11 -13.90
CA ARG A 16 -15.45 -7.31 -15.29
C ARG A 16 -14.91 -8.66 -15.70
N PRO A 17 -15.58 -9.40 -16.65
CA PRO A 17 -15.04 -10.67 -17.13
C PRO A 17 -13.58 -10.45 -17.54
N PRO A 18 -12.71 -11.46 -17.52
CA PRO A 18 -11.27 -11.32 -17.60
C PRO A 18 -10.86 -10.71 -18.94
N LEU A 19 -10.99 -9.42 -19.05
CA LEU A 19 -10.15 -8.63 -19.92
C LEU A 19 -8.79 -8.68 -19.23
N ARG A 20 -7.91 -9.49 -19.80
CA ARG A 20 -6.51 -9.58 -19.40
C ARG A 20 -6.00 -8.15 -19.29
N SER A 21 -5.85 -7.64 -18.07
CA SER A 21 -5.28 -6.34 -17.79
C SER A 21 -3.80 -6.42 -18.17
N ARG A 22 -3.51 -6.10 -19.41
CA ARG A 22 -2.14 -5.98 -19.90
C ARG A 22 -1.84 -4.49 -19.87
N CYS A 23 -1.14 -4.03 -18.82
CA CYS A 23 -0.39 -2.80 -18.96
C CYS A 23 0.38 -2.91 -20.26
N GLN A 24 0.03 -2.09 -21.22
CA GLN A 24 0.67 -2.14 -22.51
C GLN A 24 2.06 -1.54 -22.33
N ILE A 25 3.07 -2.15 -22.92
CA ILE A 25 4.46 -1.71 -22.80
C ILE A 25 4.62 -0.19 -23.05
N TRP A 26 3.85 0.34 -24.01
CA TRP A 26 3.89 1.76 -24.35
C TRP A 26 3.36 2.69 -23.23
N GLN A 27 2.44 2.21 -22.37
CA GLN A 27 1.90 2.98 -21.24
C GLN A 27 2.99 3.15 -20.17
N ALA A 28 3.67 2.06 -19.81
CA ALA A 28 4.78 2.11 -18.88
C ALA A 28 5.96 2.93 -19.43
N GLU A 29 6.29 2.76 -20.72
CA GLU A 29 7.35 3.56 -21.37
C GLU A 29 7.02 5.05 -21.36
N ARG A 30 5.76 5.39 -21.64
CA ARG A 30 5.31 6.78 -21.62
C ARG A 30 5.39 7.38 -20.23
N ALA A 31 4.93 6.65 -19.23
CA ALA A 31 5.02 7.07 -17.84
C ALA A 31 6.47 7.31 -17.39
N ILE A 32 7.40 6.46 -17.83
CA ILE A 32 8.85 6.64 -17.58
C ILE A 32 9.35 7.92 -18.26
N LEU A 33 8.98 8.15 -19.51
CA LEU A 33 9.35 9.36 -20.24
C LEU A 33 8.76 10.64 -19.61
N ASP A 34 7.59 10.52 -19.01
CA ASP A 34 6.96 11.59 -18.24
C ASP A 34 7.58 11.77 -16.83
N GLY A 35 8.55 10.95 -16.43
CA GLY A 35 9.39 11.18 -15.24
C GLY A 35 9.25 10.18 -14.11
N ILE A 36 8.55 9.06 -14.31
CA ILE A 36 8.48 7.99 -13.31
C ILE A 36 9.84 7.31 -13.15
N ASN A 37 10.16 7.03 -11.91
CA ASN A 37 11.41 6.37 -11.54
C ASN A 37 11.22 5.08 -10.72
N VAL A 38 9.97 4.76 -10.31
CA VAL A 38 9.62 3.50 -9.67
C VAL A 38 8.33 2.96 -10.29
N ILE A 39 8.31 1.70 -10.66
CA ILE A 39 7.09 0.98 -11.05
C ILE A 39 6.87 -0.16 -10.08
N ILE A 40 5.69 -0.17 -9.46
CA ILE A 40 5.23 -1.23 -8.58
C ILE A 40 4.27 -2.11 -9.38
N TRP A 41 4.68 -3.34 -9.67
CA TRP A 41 3.94 -4.28 -10.51
C TRP A 41 2.95 -5.10 -9.69
N SER A 42 1.68 -4.95 -9.96
CA SER A 42 0.58 -5.53 -9.19
C SER A 42 -0.21 -6.56 -10.02
N PHE A 43 -0.38 -7.80 -9.57
CA PHE A 43 0.05 -8.28 -8.25
C PHE A 43 0.77 -9.61 -8.36
N VAL A 44 1.55 -9.92 -7.35
CA VAL A 44 2.09 -11.24 -7.09
C VAL A 44 1.50 -11.79 -5.79
N HIS A 45 1.42 -13.11 -5.68
CA HIS A 45 0.80 -13.76 -4.53
C HIS A 45 1.65 -14.91 -4.02
N LEU A 46 1.66 -15.07 -2.71
CA LEU A 46 2.21 -16.26 -2.06
C LEU A 46 1.19 -17.39 -2.21
N ASP A 47 1.60 -18.51 -2.79
CA ASP A 47 0.74 -19.65 -3.08
C ASP A 47 1.51 -20.96 -2.84
N VAL A 48 0.85 -22.09 -2.93
CA VAL A 48 1.48 -23.41 -2.72
C VAL A 48 1.22 -24.33 -3.90
N ASP A 49 2.18 -25.23 -4.17
CA ASP A 49 1.97 -26.32 -5.09
C ASP A 49 1.27 -27.49 -4.40
N GLY A 50 0.17 -27.94 -4.97
CA GLY A 50 -0.54 -29.14 -4.56
C GLY A 50 -1.83 -28.87 -3.80
N THR A 51 -2.91 -29.46 -4.31
CA THR A 51 -4.16 -29.64 -3.59
C THR A 51 -3.97 -30.82 -2.63
N SER A 52 -3.75 -30.57 -1.35
CA SER A 52 -3.84 -31.62 -0.35
C SER A 52 -5.30 -31.98 -0.10
N ALA A 53 -5.85 -32.81 -0.94
CA ALA A 53 -7.10 -33.51 -0.70
C ALA A 53 -6.91 -34.98 -0.97
N THR A 54 -6.06 -35.64 -0.18
CA THR A 54 -6.07 -37.09 -0.06
C THR A 54 -5.95 -37.46 1.40
N THR A 55 -6.98 -38.18 1.85
CA THR A 55 -7.14 -38.73 3.20
C THR A 55 -6.18 -39.88 3.53
N ASP A 56 -5.12 -40.07 2.78
CA ASP A 56 -4.14 -41.14 3.01
C ASP A 56 -2.92 -40.63 3.79
N GLN A 57 -2.84 -41.09 5.02
CA GLN A 57 -1.83 -40.74 6.03
C GLN A 57 -0.39 -41.20 5.69
N GLN A 58 -0.08 -41.64 4.48
CA GLN A 58 1.25 -42.21 4.14
C GLN A 58 2.09 -41.47 3.11
N GLN A 59 1.61 -40.36 2.56
CA GLN A 59 2.46 -39.45 1.75
C GLN A 59 2.21 -37.99 2.16
N GLN A 60 2.92 -37.53 3.18
CA GLN A 60 3.11 -36.10 3.39
C GLN A 60 3.89 -35.54 2.19
N GLN A 61 3.18 -35.20 1.11
CA GLN A 61 3.76 -34.39 0.07
C GLN A 61 4.18 -33.07 0.70
N LYS A 62 5.49 -32.82 0.72
CA LYS A 62 6.05 -31.56 1.26
C LYS A 62 5.45 -30.41 0.47
N ILE A 63 4.55 -29.65 1.11
CA ILE A 63 3.97 -28.43 0.55
C ILE A 63 5.13 -27.52 0.15
N ARG A 64 5.13 -27.07 -1.10
CA ARG A 64 6.16 -26.15 -1.61
C ARG A 64 5.51 -24.79 -1.86
N GLY A 65 6.07 -23.75 -1.26
CA GLY A 65 5.70 -22.40 -1.59
C GLY A 65 6.07 -22.04 -3.03
N LYS A 66 5.21 -21.25 -3.66
CA LYS A 66 5.46 -20.67 -4.98
C LYS A 66 4.97 -19.24 -5.05
N ILE A 67 5.46 -18.50 -6.03
CA ILE A 67 4.91 -17.20 -6.40
C ILE A 67 3.96 -17.38 -7.58
N ARG A 68 2.71 -16.96 -7.41
CA ARG A 68 1.71 -16.89 -8.47
C ARG A 68 1.51 -15.44 -8.90
N THR A 69 1.39 -15.22 -10.20
CA THR A 69 1.11 -13.91 -10.77
C THR A 69 0.49 -14.05 -12.16
N ASP A 70 -0.33 -13.07 -12.53
CA ASP A 70 -0.87 -12.90 -13.87
C ASP A 70 -0.13 -11.79 -14.65
N LEU A 71 0.96 -11.24 -14.07
CA LEU A 71 1.80 -10.23 -14.73
C LEU A 71 2.50 -10.80 -15.96
N ASP A 72 2.60 -9.99 -17.00
CA ASP A 72 3.44 -10.29 -18.16
C ASP A 72 4.92 -9.99 -17.83
N LEU A 73 5.62 -11.01 -17.35
CA LEU A 73 7.01 -10.90 -16.91
C LEU A 73 7.97 -10.54 -18.06
N GLU A 74 7.59 -10.80 -19.32
CA GLU A 74 8.38 -10.38 -20.49
C GLU A 74 8.30 -8.87 -20.72
N ILE A 75 7.14 -8.26 -20.48
CA ILE A 75 6.99 -6.80 -20.51
C ILE A 75 7.90 -6.18 -19.44
N ILE A 76 7.85 -6.69 -18.22
CA ILE A 76 8.70 -6.20 -17.12
C ILE A 76 10.17 -6.28 -17.50
N ARG A 77 10.62 -7.42 -18.01
CA ARG A 77 12.00 -7.62 -18.44
C ARG A 77 12.41 -6.64 -19.54
N LYS A 78 11.56 -6.45 -20.55
CA LYS A 78 11.84 -5.50 -21.64
C LYS A 78 11.98 -4.07 -21.14
N ILE A 79 11.06 -3.62 -20.28
CA ILE A 79 11.11 -2.27 -19.70
C ILE A 79 12.35 -2.11 -18.83
N ARG A 80 12.64 -3.07 -17.95
CA ARG A 80 13.83 -3.04 -17.09
C ARG A 80 15.12 -2.94 -17.90
N ASN A 81 15.24 -3.74 -18.96
CA ASN A 81 16.45 -3.73 -19.80
C ASN A 81 16.61 -2.42 -20.58
N LYS A 82 15.52 -1.76 -20.95
CA LYS A 82 15.54 -0.50 -21.69
C LYS A 82 15.74 0.72 -20.78
N TYR A 83 15.18 0.67 -19.56
CA TYR A 83 15.17 1.79 -18.62
C TYR A 83 15.84 1.39 -17.30
N ILE A 84 17.15 1.19 -17.34
CA ILE A 84 17.95 0.64 -16.23
C ILE A 84 17.95 1.51 -14.95
N HIS A 85 17.52 2.76 -15.06
CA HIS A 85 17.43 3.72 -13.95
C HIS A 85 16.09 3.62 -13.20
N VAL A 86 15.12 2.87 -13.72
CA VAL A 86 13.81 2.69 -13.11
C VAL A 86 13.85 1.51 -12.15
N VAL A 87 13.31 1.72 -10.97
CA VAL A 87 13.15 0.68 -9.94
C VAL A 87 11.88 -0.12 -10.23
N HIS A 88 11.98 -1.44 -10.14
CA HIS A 88 10.85 -2.36 -10.34
C HIS A 88 10.56 -3.14 -9.06
N LEU A 89 9.38 -2.96 -8.48
CA LEU A 89 8.95 -3.70 -7.32
C LEU A 89 7.82 -4.68 -7.66
N ALA A 90 7.78 -5.80 -6.95
CA ALA A 90 6.67 -6.74 -6.98
C ALA A 90 5.70 -6.43 -5.83
N ALA A 91 4.46 -6.04 -6.12
CA ALA A 91 3.44 -5.80 -5.11
C ALA A 91 2.74 -7.09 -4.70
N PHE A 92 2.65 -7.33 -3.40
CA PHE A 92 1.93 -8.46 -2.82
C PHE A 92 0.58 -8.03 -2.27
N GLY A 93 -0.52 -8.60 -2.77
CA GLY A 93 -1.85 -8.36 -2.21
C GLY A 93 -2.85 -7.76 -3.17
N GLY A 94 -3.27 -6.53 -2.89
CA GLY A 94 -4.33 -5.80 -3.55
C GLY A 94 -5.73 -6.12 -3.01
N TRP A 95 -6.68 -5.22 -3.26
CA TRP A 95 -8.07 -5.42 -2.87
C TRP A 95 -8.65 -6.70 -3.50
N ASN A 96 -9.28 -7.54 -2.69
CA ASN A 96 -9.72 -8.89 -3.04
C ASN A 96 -8.57 -9.88 -3.32
N GLY A 97 -7.32 -9.50 -3.09
CA GLY A 97 -6.16 -10.36 -3.24
C GLY A 97 -6.08 -11.45 -2.15
N PRO A 98 -5.49 -12.61 -2.45
CA PRO A 98 -5.30 -13.64 -1.44
C PRO A 98 -4.20 -13.24 -0.46
N HIS A 99 -4.44 -13.51 0.81
CA HIS A 99 -3.38 -13.51 1.82
C HIS A 99 -2.57 -14.83 1.75
N PRO A 100 -1.41 -14.89 2.43
CA PRO A 100 -0.62 -16.12 2.46
C PRO A 100 -1.45 -17.30 2.95
N PRO A 101 -1.38 -18.47 2.28
CA PRO A 101 -2.18 -19.62 2.68
C PRO A 101 -1.70 -20.17 4.03
N PRO A 102 -2.57 -20.22 5.07
CA PRO A 102 -2.16 -20.66 6.42
C PRO A 102 -1.61 -22.10 6.44
N HIS A 103 -2.16 -22.96 5.59
CA HIS A 103 -1.75 -24.36 5.50
C HIS A 103 -0.36 -24.57 4.88
N ALA A 104 0.27 -23.53 4.33
CA ALA A 104 1.64 -23.58 3.83
C ALA A 104 2.65 -23.89 4.94
N ASN A 105 2.36 -23.43 6.15
CA ASN A 105 3.23 -23.55 7.32
C ASN A 105 4.68 -23.09 7.01
N LEU A 106 4.82 -21.99 6.26
CA LEU A 106 6.07 -21.34 5.92
C LEU A 106 6.19 -20.02 6.67
N SER A 107 7.35 -19.79 7.25
CA SER A 107 7.69 -18.50 7.85
C SER A 107 7.86 -17.41 6.78
N GLY A 108 7.77 -16.15 7.17
CA GLY A 108 8.02 -15.03 6.27
C GLY A 108 9.41 -15.08 5.62
N LYS A 109 10.41 -15.54 6.36
CA LYS A 109 11.77 -15.76 5.83
C LYS A 109 11.80 -16.82 4.74
N GLU A 110 11.10 -17.94 4.91
CA GLU A 110 11.02 -18.98 3.88
C GLU A 110 10.27 -18.47 2.65
N TRP A 111 9.19 -17.71 2.82
CA TRP A 111 8.50 -17.05 1.72
C TRP A 111 9.40 -16.06 0.98
N CYS A 112 10.24 -15.31 1.67
CA CYS A 112 11.23 -14.44 1.04
C CYS A 112 12.20 -15.26 0.15
N HIS A 113 12.68 -16.39 0.61
CA HIS A 113 13.54 -17.25 -0.19
C HIS A 113 12.82 -17.84 -1.42
N VAL A 114 11.52 -18.15 -1.30
CA VAL A 114 10.70 -18.54 -2.46
C VAL A 114 10.63 -17.41 -3.49
N PHE A 115 10.42 -16.17 -3.04
CA PHE A 115 10.42 -15.01 -3.93
C PHE A 115 11.79 -14.74 -4.56
N LEU A 116 12.87 -14.81 -3.78
CA LEU A 116 14.23 -14.62 -4.30
C LEU A 116 14.53 -15.61 -5.41
N LYS A 117 14.20 -16.89 -5.21
CA LYS A 117 14.36 -17.89 -6.25
C LYS A 117 13.50 -17.62 -7.47
N PHE A 118 12.23 -17.26 -7.28
CA PHE A 118 11.34 -16.86 -8.36
C PHE A 118 11.92 -15.70 -9.18
N ASN A 119 12.46 -14.69 -8.53
CA ASN A 119 13.07 -13.52 -9.16
C ASN A 119 14.37 -13.89 -9.89
N GLN A 120 15.23 -14.67 -9.25
CA GLN A 120 16.49 -15.16 -9.82
C GLN A 120 16.25 -16.00 -11.08
N ASP A 121 15.31 -16.95 -11.07
CA ASP A 121 14.96 -17.80 -12.21
C ASP A 121 14.46 -16.97 -13.41
N ARG A 122 14.12 -15.69 -13.19
CA ARG A 122 13.63 -14.73 -14.20
C ARG A 122 14.62 -13.63 -14.53
N GLY A 123 15.86 -13.73 -14.05
CA GLY A 123 16.92 -12.77 -14.31
C GLY A 123 16.85 -11.52 -13.44
N ASN A 124 16.32 -11.64 -12.22
CA ASN A 124 16.21 -10.55 -11.25
C ASN A 124 15.46 -9.32 -11.81
N ILE A 125 14.25 -9.57 -12.31
CA ILE A 125 13.42 -8.51 -12.92
C ILE A 125 12.84 -7.54 -11.90
N PHE A 126 12.83 -7.89 -10.61
CA PHE A 126 12.40 -7.03 -9.51
C PHE A 126 13.59 -6.62 -8.65
N ASP A 127 13.64 -5.35 -8.27
CA ASP A 127 14.63 -4.77 -7.35
C ASP A 127 14.20 -4.93 -5.88
N GLY A 128 12.93 -5.26 -5.67
CA GLY A 128 12.36 -5.37 -4.34
C GLY A 128 10.89 -5.73 -4.34
N ILE A 129 10.27 -5.45 -3.21
CA ILE A 129 8.88 -5.77 -2.94
C ILE A 129 8.11 -4.55 -2.43
N ASP A 130 6.78 -4.61 -2.58
CA ASP A 130 5.83 -3.70 -1.99
C ASP A 130 4.68 -4.47 -1.33
N TRP A 131 4.33 -4.11 -0.10
CA TRP A 131 3.19 -4.74 0.58
C TRP A 131 1.92 -3.94 0.35
N ASP A 132 0.93 -4.61 -0.21
CA ASP A 132 -0.39 -4.07 -0.48
C ASP A 132 -1.50 -5.06 -0.09
N TYR A 133 -1.29 -5.84 0.99
CA TYR A 133 -2.36 -6.67 1.50
C TYR A 133 -3.50 -5.81 2.01
N GLU A 134 -4.70 -6.12 1.54
CA GLU A 134 -5.91 -5.37 1.83
C GLU A 134 -7.05 -6.32 2.25
N GLY A 135 -8.24 -5.76 2.41
CA GLY A 135 -9.45 -6.52 2.70
C GLY A 135 -10.09 -7.13 1.44
N HIS A 136 -11.37 -7.46 1.56
CA HIS A 136 -12.13 -8.13 0.53
C HIS A 136 -13.59 -7.66 0.53
N ASP A 137 -14.22 -7.51 -0.67
CA ASP A 137 -15.64 -7.17 -0.82
C ASP A 137 -16.56 -8.20 -0.15
N ASP A 138 -16.19 -9.48 -0.25
CA ASP A 138 -16.90 -10.56 0.43
C ASP A 138 -16.38 -10.73 1.85
N ILE A 139 -17.19 -10.32 2.82
CA ILE A 139 -16.88 -10.40 4.24
C ILE A 139 -16.67 -11.85 4.73
N SER A 140 -17.22 -12.83 4.02
CA SER A 140 -17.03 -14.26 4.34
C SER A 140 -15.71 -14.82 3.81
N SER A 141 -15.05 -14.10 2.92
CA SER A 141 -13.74 -14.49 2.42
C SER A 141 -12.71 -14.58 3.54
N PRO A 142 -11.88 -15.63 3.57
CA PRO A 142 -10.77 -15.71 4.53
C PRO A 142 -9.83 -14.49 4.45
N THR A 143 -9.75 -13.86 3.28
CA THR A 143 -8.87 -12.70 3.03
C THR A 143 -9.54 -11.36 3.34
N SER A 144 -10.80 -11.37 3.79
CA SER A 144 -11.41 -10.19 4.40
C SER A 144 -10.78 -9.82 5.75
N ARG A 145 -9.87 -10.65 6.25
CA ARG A 145 -9.29 -10.57 7.59
C ARG A 145 -7.77 -10.63 7.51
N PHE A 146 -7.13 -9.78 8.31
CA PHE A 146 -5.74 -10.01 8.65
C PHE A 146 -5.65 -10.99 9.83
N THR A 147 -4.67 -11.86 9.81
CA THR A 147 -4.30 -12.71 10.95
C THR A 147 -2.92 -12.29 11.44
N LEU A 148 -2.60 -12.61 12.69
CA LEU A 148 -1.24 -12.38 13.19
C LEU A 148 -0.20 -13.12 12.34
N ASP A 149 -0.52 -14.33 11.89
CA ASP A 149 0.36 -15.11 11.01
C ASP A 149 0.64 -14.37 9.70
N THR A 150 -0.38 -13.75 9.09
CA THR A 150 -0.20 -12.93 7.89
C THR A 150 0.73 -11.73 8.17
N LEU A 151 0.50 -11.03 9.28
CA LEU A 151 1.31 -9.87 9.65
C LEU A 151 2.74 -10.28 10.02
N ASP A 152 2.92 -11.42 10.70
CA ASP A 152 4.24 -11.96 11.01
C ASP A 152 5.01 -12.40 9.75
N ILE A 153 4.31 -12.97 8.77
CA ILE A 153 4.89 -13.24 7.45
C ILE A 153 5.39 -11.95 6.82
N MET A 154 4.60 -10.87 6.82
CA MET A 154 5.03 -9.57 6.30
C MET A 154 6.27 -9.05 7.01
N VAL A 155 6.30 -9.14 8.34
CA VAL A 155 7.46 -8.72 9.16
C VAL A 155 8.71 -9.50 8.79
N ASP A 156 8.67 -10.81 8.93
CA ASP A 156 9.85 -11.67 8.75
C ASP A 156 10.35 -11.65 7.30
N PHE A 157 9.43 -11.60 6.33
CA PHE A 157 9.78 -11.45 4.93
C PHE A 157 10.48 -10.11 4.69
N SER A 158 9.94 -9.00 5.22
CA SER A 158 10.51 -7.67 5.03
C SER A 158 11.92 -7.57 5.60
N VAL A 159 12.13 -8.08 6.81
CA VAL A 159 13.44 -8.09 7.47
C VAL A 159 14.44 -8.93 6.65
N GLU A 160 14.04 -10.11 6.19
CA GLU A 160 14.90 -10.95 5.37
C GLU A 160 15.16 -10.31 3.99
N ALA A 161 14.15 -9.75 3.34
CA ALA A 161 14.29 -9.06 2.04
C ALA A 161 15.29 -7.90 2.14
N LYS A 162 15.18 -7.09 3.21
CA LYS A 162 16.12 -6.00 3.47
C LYS A 162 17.54 -6.52 3.70
N ARG A 163 17.69 -7.60 4.46
CA ARG A 163 18.98 -8.27 4.69
C ARG A 163 19.62 -8.80 3.40
N GLN A 164 18.80 -9.21 2.43
CA GLN A 164 19.23 -9.66 1.10
C GLN A 164 19.51 -8.49 0.13
N GLY A 165 19.38 -7.25 0.56
CA GLY A 165 19.64 -6.05 -0.24
C GLY A 165 18.50 -5.64 -1.15
N LEU A 166 17.30 -6.20 -0.98
CA LEU A 166 16.12 -5.77 -1.72
C LEU A 166 15.59 -4.42 -1.18
N ILE A 167 14.94 -3.68 -2.06
CA ILE A 167 14.09 -2.56 -1.68
C ILE A 167 12.82 -3.13 -1.06
N VAL A 168 12.39 -2.55 0.06
CA VAL A 168 11.17 -2.95 0.76
C VAL A 168 10.30 -1.73 0.96
N SER A 169 9.08 -1.76 0.45
CA SER A 169 8.09 -0.71 0.64
C SER A 169 6.73 -1.30 1.05
N MET A 170 5.81 -0.43 1.39
CA MET A 170 4.42 -0.79 1.63
C MET A 170 3.49 0.33 1.16
N ALA A 171 2.28 -0.05 0.74
CA ALA A 171 1.23 0.84 0.30
C ALA A 171 -0.07 0.62 1.11
N PRO A 172 -0.05 0.86 2.43
CA PRO A 172 -1.25 0.67 3.24
C PRO A 172 -2.37 1.64 2.84
N ALA A 173 -3.60 1.15 2.84
CA ALA A 173 -4.75 2.02 2.96
C ALA A 173 -4.60 2.95 4.18
N GLU A 174 -5.10 4.18 4.12
CA GLU A 174 -4.90 5.15 5.21
C GLU A 174 -5.37 4.61 6.56
N SER A 175 -6.45 3.86 6.60
CA SER A 175 -6.98 3.25 7.82
C SER A 175 -6.06 2.20 8.45
N TYR A 176 -5.15 1.61 7.67
CA TYR A 176 -4.17 0.65 8.18
C TYR A 176 -2.99 1.33 8.90
N LEU A 177 -2.89 2.66 8.76
CA LEU A 177 -2.02 3.56 9.52
C LEU A 177 -2.79 4.85 9.84
N ASP A 178 -3.95 4.73 10.53
CA ASP A 178 -4.90 5.82 10.72
C ASP A 178 -4.36 6.88 11.69
N SER A 179 -3.87 7.97 11.12
CA SER A 179 -3.33 9.11 11.86
C SER A 179 -4.39 10.02 12.51
N THR A 180 -5.69 9.75 12.31
CA THR A 180 -6.77 10.52 12.95
C THR A 180 -6.97 10.15 14.40
N ILE A 181 -6.39 9.03 14.84
CA ILE A 181 -6.44 8.59 16.22
C ILE A 181 -5.68 9.57 17.10
N GLN A 182 -6.32 9.96 18.21
CA GLN A 182 -5.64 10.77 19.21
C GLN A 182 -4.65 9.91 20.00
N SER A 183 -3.43 10.41 20.18
CA SER A 183 -2.42 9.74 21.01
C SER A 183 -2.98 9.48 22.42
N GLY A 184 -2.82 8.23 22.89
CA GLY A 184 -3.31 7.81 24.22
C GLY A 184 -4.82 7.59 24.29
N SER A 185 -5.59 7.82 23.22
CA SER A 185 -6.96 7.34 23.19
C SER A 185 -6.96 5.83 23.10
N SER A 186 -7.75 5.18 23.94
CA SER A 186 -8.00 3.75 23.82
C SER A 186 -8.68 3.48 22.48
N ILE A 187 -7.94 2.83 21.59
CA ILE A 187 -8.46 2.33 20.31
C ILE A 187 -9.15 0.98 20.53
N ASP A 188 -9.20 0.52 21.75
CA ASP A 188 -9.64 -0.79 22.17
C ASP A 188 -10.99 -1.21 21.57
N ALA A 189 -11.91 -0.26 21.41
CA ALA A 189 -13.19 -0.51 20.78
C ALA A 189 -13.15 -0.54 19.25
N GLN A 190 -12.08 -0.01 18.64
CA GLN A 190 -11.97 0.16 17.19
C GLN A 190 -10.79 -0.59 16.58
N PHE A 191 -9.84 -0.96 17.40
CA PHE A 191 -8.65 -1.68 17.02
C PHE A 191 -8.67 -3.06 17.66
N SER A 192 -8.98 -4.04 16.87
CA SER A 192 -8.85 -5.43 17.27
C SER A 192 -7.99 -6.13 16.23
N PHE A 193 -6.88 -6.71 16.67
CA PHE A 193 -6.19 -7.70 15.85
C PHE A 193 -7.06 -8.95 15.63
N ALA A 194 -8.10 -9.15 16.41
CA ALA A 194 -9.14 -10.11 16.10
C ALA A 194 -9.89 -9.74 14.81
N LEU A 195 -9.62 -8.58 14.22
CA LEU A 195 -9.58 -8.33 12.80
C LEU A 195 -10.87 -8.33 12.05
N ASN A 196 -11.94 -8.42 12.75
CA ASN A 196 -13.27 -8.19 12.27
C ASN A 196 -13.82 -7.04 13.08
N LEU A 197 -13.42 -5.85 12.73
CA LEU A 197 -14.28 -4.75 13.10
C LEU A 197 -15.56 -4.97 12.30
N PRO A 198 -16.66 -5.33 12.98
CA PRO A 198 -17.93 -5.41 12.28
C PRO A 198 -18.19 -4.03 11.65
N PRO A 199 -18.94 -3.94 10.56
CA PRO A 199 -19.34 -2.67 9.97
C PRO A 199 -19.81 -1.63 10.99
N ARG A 200 -20.37 -2.08 12.10
CA ARG A 200 -20.79 -1.25 13.23
C ARG A 200 -19.68 -0.45 13.90
N ALA A 201 -18.45 -0.96 13.95
CA ALA A 201 -17.35 -0.22 14.56
C ALA A 201 -16.91 0.95 13.68
N TRP A 202 -16.95 0.79 12.36
CA TRP A 202 -16.75 1.90 11.43
C TRP A 202 -17.92 2.89 11.47
N THR A 203 -19.16 2.42 11.50
CA THR A 203 -20.34 3.29 11.58
C THR A 203 -20.41 4.11 12.88
N SER A 204 -19.72 3.68 13.93
CA SER A 204 -19.55 4.48 15.16
C SER A 204 -18.38 5.48 15.07
N SER A 205 -17.59 5.44 14.00
CA SER A 205 -16.53 6.42 13.78
C SER A 205 -17.10 7.84 13.64
N PRO A 206 -16.48 8.86 14.25
CA PRO A 206 -16.87 10.26 14.03
C PRO A 206 -16.69 10.71 12.58
N TYR A 207 -15.96 9.93 11.77
CA TYR A 207 -15.70 10.20 10.36
C TYR A 207 -16.70 9.52 9.42
N ALA A 208 -17.53 8.59 9.89
CA ALA A 208 -18.55 7.96 9.06
C ALA A 208 -19.79 8.86 8.94
N SER A 209 -20.12 9.28 7.72
CA SER A 209 -21.38 9.95 7.41
C SER A 209 -22.55 8.94 7.44
N GLU A 210 -23.79 9.43 7.44
CA GLU A 210 -24.97 8.55 7.34
C GLU A 210 -24.96 7.79 5.99
N GLU A 211 -24.49 8.41 4.92
CA GLU A 211 -24.34 7.77 3.61
C GLU A 211 -23.29 6.66 3.64
N ASP A 212 -22.15 6.88 4.35
CA ASP A 212 -21.14 5.85 4.54
C ASP A 212 -21.69 4.66 5.33
N LYS A 213 -22.49 4.95 6.36
CA LYS A 213 -23.18 3.92 7.16
C LYS A 213 -24.16 3.11 6.31
N GLU A 214 -24.91 3.75 5.42
CA GLU A 214 -25.83 3.09 4.52
C GLU A 214 -25.09 2.24 3.48
N ILE A 215 -24.00 2.74 2.90
CA ILE A 215 -23.15 1.98 1.99
C ILE A 215 -22.58 0.75 2.67
N ILE A 216 -22.07 0.88 3.89
CA ILE A 216 -21.55 -0.24 4.67
C ILE A 216 -22.65 -1.26 4.97
N ALA A 217 -23.83 -0.80 5.39
CA ALA A 217 -24.95 -1.66 5.70
C ALA A 217 -25.47 -2.44 4.49
N THR A 218 -25.45 -1.81 3.29
CA THR A 218 -25.95 -2.41 2.06
C THR A 218 -24.94 -3.27 1.33
N THR A 219 -23.65 -2.96 1.44
CA THR A 219 -22.59 -3.69 0.74
C THR A 219 -21.92 -4.78 1.57
N GLY A 220 -22.21 -4.85 2.88
CA GLY A 220 -21.53 -5.74 3.81
C GLY A 220 -20.05 -5.42 4.00
N PHE A 221 -19.60 -4.25 3.56
CA PHE A 221 -18.22 -3.84 3.66
C PHE A 221 -17.77 -3.76 5.12
N SER A 222 -16.78 -4.55 5.48
CA SER A 222 -16.12 -4.47 6.77
C SER A 222 -14.71 -3.96 6.59
N HIS A 223 -14.40 -2.85 7.25
CA HIS A 223 -13.05 -2.33 7.29
C HIS A 223 -12.25 -3.04 8.37
N ALA A 224 -11.92 -4.30 8.09
CA ALA A 224 -11.12 -5.11 8.98
C ALA A 224 -9.65 -4.69 8.89
N GLY A 225 -8.92 -4.77 10.00
CA GLY A 225 -7.47 -4.56 10.02
C GLY A 225 -7.04 -3.12 10.24
N ARG A 226 -7.88 -2.27 10.78
CA ARG A 226 -7.47 -0.90 11.18
C ARG A 226 -6.18 -0.97 11.99
N GLN A 227 -5.16 -0.18 11.60
CA GLN A 227 -3.82 -0.19 12.20
C GLN A 227 -3.00 -1.49 12.03
N CYS A 228 -3.39 -2.40 11.15
CA CYS A 228 -2.66 -3.65 10.98
C CYS A 228 -1.21 -3.43 10.51
N TYR A 229 -0.97 -2.43 9.69
CA TYR A 229 0.39 -2.07 9.26
C TYR A 229 1.20 -1.39 10.37
N ALA A 230 0.56 -0.80 11.39
CA ALA A 230 1.27 -0.33 12.56
C ALA A 230 1.94 -1.48 13.34
N TYR A 231 1.32 -2.67 13.37
CA TYR A 231 1.95 -3.88 13.90
C TYR A 231 3.21 -4.25 13.11
N VAL A 232 3.12 -4.22 11.78
CA VAL A 232 4.25 -4.55 10.92
C VAL A 232 5.40 -3.58 11.15
N LEU A 233 5.10 -2.26 11.22
CA LEU A 233 6.10 -1.25 11.53
C LEU A 233 6.70 -1.41 12.93
N ALA A 234 5.88 -1.71 13.93
CA ALA A 234 6.34 -1.91 15.30
C ALA A 234 7.32 -3.07 15.42
N LYS A 235 7.04 -4.15 14.71
CA LYS A 235 7.79 -5.40 14.84
C LYS A 235 9.01 -5.46 13.92
N ALA A 236 8.90 -4.98 12.68
CA ALA A 236 10.01 -4.94 11.72
C ALA A 236 10.95 -3.74 11.93
N GLY A 237 10.43 -2.65 12.50
CA GLY A 237 11.14 -1.37 12.60
C GLY A 237 11.05 -0.55 11.30
N ILE A 238 10.92 0.77 11.45
CA ILE A 238 10.77 1.71 10.32
C ILE A 238 11.97 1.65 9.35
N GLU A 239 13.15 1.30 9.84
CA GLU A 239 14.37 1.23 9.01
C GLU A 239 14.38 0.04 8.03
N THR A 240 13.52 -0.94 8.25
CA THR A 240 13.32 -2.05 7.32
C THR A 240 12.73 -1.57 6.00
N PHE A 241 11.92 -0.50 6.02
CA PHE A 241 11.22 0.03 4.86
C PHE A 241 11.97 1.20 4.24
N ASP A 242 12.13 1.17 2.93
CA ASP A 242 12.72 2.27 2.15
C ASP A 242 11.74 3.44 2.03
N TRP A 243 10.45 3.14 1.86
CA TRP A 243 9.37 4.12 1.94
C TRP A 243 8.02 3.48 2.28
N ILE A 244 7.05 4.33 2.61
CA ILE A 244 5.68 3.98 2.93
C ILE A 244 4.76 4.87 2.12
N SER A 245 3.94 4.27 1.26
CA SER A 245 2.98 4.95 0.39
C SER A 245 1.59 4.88 1.01
N ILE A 246 1.14 5.95 1.68
CA ILE A 246 -0.19 5.99 2.27
C ILE A 246 -1.24 6.22 1.19
N GLN A 247 -2.16 5.27 1.00
CA GLN A 247 -3.26 5.41 0.04
C GLN A 247 -4.35 6.33 0.60
N LEU A 248 -4.51 7.52 0.02
CA LEU A 248 -5.43 8.57 0.47
C LEU A 248 -6.74 8.62 -0.33
N TYR A 249 -6.92 7.75 -1.29
CA TYR A 249 -8.00 7.84 -2.27
C TYR A 249 -9.20 6.96 -1.98
N GLU A 250 -9.11 6.03 -1.04
CA GLU A 250 -10.19 5.08 -0.77
C GLU A 250 -11.44 5.76 -0.19
N ALA A 251 -12.60 5.17 -0.47
CA ALA A 251 -13.91 5.67 -0.05
C ALA A 251 -14.03 5.89 1.47
N TYR A 252 -13.27 5.11 2.24
CA TYR A 252 -13.28 5.12 3.70
C TYR A 252 -12.02 5.75 4.31
N SER A 253 -11.20 6.35 3.47
CA SER A 253 -10.04 7.10 3.92
C SER A 253 -10.48 8.32 4.74
N PRO A 254 -9.93 8.54 5.93
CA PRO A 254 -10.14 9.77 6.69
C PRO A 254 -9.83 11.03 5.87
N PHE A 255 -8.84 10.96 4.97
CA PHE A 255 -8.54 12.05 4.04
C PHE A 255 -9.72 12.34 3.11
N ALA A 256 -10.28 11.30 2.47
CA ALA A 256 -11.45 11.46 1.60
C ALA A 256 -12.64 12.05 2.35
N HIS A 257 -12.86 11.63 3.60
CA HIS A 257 -13.89 12.19 4.45
C HIS A 257 -13.65 13.68 4.74
N ASP A 258 -12.43 14.08 5.09
CA ASP A 258 -12.11 15.48 5.38
C ASP A 258 -12.35 16.37 4.14
N VAL A 259 -11.93 15.93 2.96
CA VAL A 259 -12.09 16.67 1.71
C VAL A 259 -13.55 16.70 1.25
N HIS A 260 -14.25 15.56 1.21
CA HIS A 260 -15.56 15.47 0.57
C HIS A 260 -16.73 15.75 1.52
N ARG A 261 -16.61 15.42 2.81
CA ARG A 261 -17.70 15.57 3.77
C ARG A 261 -17.55 16.82 4.64
N ARG A 262 -16.33 17.15 4.99
CA ARG A 262 -16.03 18.35 5.80
C ARG A 262 -15.68 19.56 4.94
N ASN A 263 -15.60 19.41 3.62
CA ASN A 263 -15.18 20.45 2.67
C ASN A 263 -13.83 21.10 3.05
N MET A 264 -12.93 20.32 3.61
CA MET A 264 -11.59 20.78 3.93
C MET A 264 -10.79 20.99 2.62
N ASP A 265 -10.01 22.04 2.57
CA ASP A 265 -9.09 22.23 1.46
C ASP A 265 -8.13 21.04 1.33
N PRO A 266 -7.94 20.46 0.13
CA PRO A 266 -7.06 19.30 -0.06
C PRO A 266 -5.63 19.54 0.42
N VAL A 267 -5.08 20.75 0.30
CA VAL A 267 -3.73 21.07 0.76
C VAL A 267 -3.67 21.01 2.28
N GLU A 268 -4.68 21.62 2.95
CA GLU A 268 -4.80 21.56 4.40
C GLU A 268 -4.93 20.11 4.90
N ALA A 269 -5.77 19.31 4.24
CA ALA A 269 -5.96 17.91 4.58
C ALA A 269 -4.66 17.08 4.41
N LEU A 270 -3.90 17.28 3.32
CA LEU A 270 -2.61 16.66 3.10
C LEU A 270 -1.60 17.07 4.18
N MET A 271 -1.50 18.37 4.46
CA MET A 271 -0.59 18.88 5.49
C MET A 271 -0.92 18.38 6.89
N MET A 272 -2.19 18.16 7.18
CA MET A 272 -2.61 17.53 8.44
C MET A 272 -2.10 16.08 8.53
N ARG A 273 -2.16 15.28 7.45
CA ARG A 273 -1.59 13.93 7.41
C ARG A 273 -0.07 13.96 7.59
N VAL A 274 0.61 14.82 6.85
CA VAL A 274 2.06 15.02 6.99
C VAL A 274 2.42 15.36 8.45
N ARG A 275 1.73 16.31 9.04
CA ARG A 275 1.95 16.71 10.43
C ARG A 275 1.78 15.54 11.39
N ARG A 276 0.69 14.78 11.27
CA ARG A 276 0.38 13.65 12.16
C ARG A 276 1.33 12.48 11.99
N LEU A 277 1.65 12.11 10.74
CA LEU A 277 2.48 10.96 10.45
C LEU A 277 3.97 11.22 10.70
N VAL A 278 4.43 12.45 10.45
CA VAL A 278 5.85 12.78 10.42
C VAL A 278 6.30 13.56 11.65
N VAL A 279 5.59 14.65 11.98
CA VAL A 279 6.05 15.60 13.00
C VAL A 279 5.65 15.14 14.39
N GLU A 280 4.37 14.93 14.60
CA GLU A 280 3.81 14.55 15.90
C GLU A 280 3.99 13.06 16.17
N GLY A 281 3.67 12.24 15.19
CA GLY A 281 3.42 10.83 15.42
C GLY A 281 2.09 10.61 16.16
N TYR A 282 1.72 9.37 16.36
CA TYR A 282 0.57 8.97 17.17
C TYR A 282 0.79 7.60 17.79
N THR A 283 0.22 7.39 18.97
CA THR A 283 0.38 6.13 19.70
C THR A 283 -0.73 5.17 19.32
N VAL A 284 -0.35 3.95 18.98
CA VAL A 284 -1.25 2.81 18.82
C VAL A 284 -1.12 1.95 20.06
N THR A 285 -2.23 1.70 20.74
CA THR A 285 -2.29 0.87 21.94
C THR A 285 -2.73 -0.55 21.61
N ASN A 286 -2.51 -1.50 22.54
CA ASN A 286 -2.89 -2.92 22.41
C ASN A 286 -2.27 -3.64 21.21
N VAL A 287 -1.07 -3.24 20.80
CA VAL A 287 -0.30 -3.98 19.80
C VAL A 287 0.23 -5.26 20.46
N PRO A 288 -0.20 -6.46 20.03
CA PRO A 288 0.24 -7.72 20.62
C PRO A 288 1.69 -8.01 20.22
N LEU A 289 2.62 -7.41 20.92
CA LEU A 289 4.05 -7.63 20.72
C LEU A 289 4.54 -8.71 21.68
N SER A 290 4.89 -9.86 21.14
CA SER A 290 5.61 -10.90 21.88
C SER A 290 7.11 -10.55 22.00
N PHE A 291 7.42 -9.31 22.42
CA PHE A 291 8.82 -8.89 22.63
C PHE A 291 9.13 -8.68 24.12
N PRO A 292 10.22 -9.27 24.60
CA PRO A 292 10.63 -9.13 26.00
C PRO A 292 11.18 -7.75 26.39
N TYR A 293 11.34 -6.81 25.44
CA TYR A 293 12.06 -5.55 25.66
C TYR A 293 11.26 -4.27 25.42
N LEU A 294 10.04 -4.36 24.93
CA LEU A 294 9.15 -3.20 24.76
C LEU A 294 7.96 -3.34 25.71
N SER A 295 7.53 -2.23 26.29
CA SER A 295 6.28 -2.21 27.06
C SER A 295 5.15 -2.77 26.17
N PRO A 296 4.45 -3.82 26.59
CA PRO A 296 3.73 -4.71 25.67
C PRO A 296 2.48 -4.15 25.04
N SER A 297 2.21 -2.86 25.15
CA SER A 297 0.90 -2.34 24.76
C SER A 297 0.90 -1.08 23.91
N GLU A 298 2.03 -0.43 23.69
CA GLU A 298 2.04 0.86 22.98
C GLU A 298 3.14 0.93 21.91
N PHE A 299 2.79 1.47 20.75
CA PHE A 299 3.74 1.77 19.69
C PHE A 299 3.46 3.15 19.09
N VAL A 300 4.51 3.95 18.94
CA VAL A 300 4.41 5.25 18.28
C VAL A 300 4.66 5.10 16.80
N VAL A 301 3.62 5.32 16.00
CA VAL A 301 3.74 5.44 14.54
C VAL A 301 4.32 6.81 14.24
N LYS A 302 5.51 6.85 13.67
CA LYS A 302 6.17 8.07 13.21
C LYS A 302 7.00 7.74 11.97
N ILE A 303 6.61 8.30 10.83
CA ILE A 303 7.25 8.05 9.54
C ILE A 303 8.19 9.21 9.23
N PRO A 304 9.49 8.97 9.01
CA PRO A 304 10.39 10.03 8.54
C PRO A 304 9.89 10.64 7.23
N MET A 305 9.98 11.96 7.07
CA MET A 305 9.59 12.65 5.85
C MET A 305 10.26 12.06 4.61
N SER A 306 11.53 11.66 4.76
CA SER A 306 12.32 10.99 3.71
C SER A 306 11.83 9.58 3.34
N LYS A 307 10.82 9.06 4.03
CA LYS A 307 10.20 7.77 3.77
C LYS A 307 8.70 7.87 3.46
N LEU A 308 8.10 9.05 3.61
CA LEU A 308 6.67 9.24 3.34
C LEU A 308 6.42 9.48 1.84
N VAL A 309 5.54 8.66 1.26
CA VAL A 309 5.01 8.81 -0.10
C VAL A 309 3.50 8.98 0.00
N LEU A 310 2.95 9.96 -0.72
CA LEU A 310 1.51 10.17 -0.77
C LEU A 310 0.90 9.36 -1.91
N GLY A 311 0.00 8.45 -1.58
CA GLY A 311 -0.74 7.63 -2.54
C GLY A 311 -2.05 8.32 -2.95
N ILE A 312 -2.21 8.60 -4.24
CA ILE A 312 -3.37 9.29 -4.81
C ILE A 312 -4.02 8.46 -5.92
N ALA A 313 -5.22 8.83 -6.31
CA ALA A 313 -5.90 8.26 -7.47
C ALA A 313 -5.78 9.16 -8.69
N ASN A 314 -5.81 8.55 -9.87
CA ASN A 314 -5.85 9.27 -11.13
C ASN A 314 -7.26 9.23 -11.79
N GLY A 315 -7.32 9.11 -13.11
CA GLY A 315 -8.54 9.27 -13.92
C GLY A 315 -9.70 8.31 -13.61
N TRP A 316 -9.45 7.18 -12.93
CA TRP A 316 -10.49 6.23 -12.56
C TRP A 316 -11.35 6.67 -11.38
N ALA A 317 -10.82 7.57 -10.54
CA ALA A 317 -11.55 8.06 -9.38
C ALA A 317 -12.65 9.03 -9.83
N ASP A 318 -13.86 8.80 -9.31
CA ASP A 318 -15.04 9.58 -9.66
C ASP A 318 -15.13 10.93 -8.92
N GLY A 319 -14.25 11.16 -7.95
CA GLY A 319 -14.27 12.35 -7.11
C GLY A 319 -15.44 12.40 -6.11
N ARG A 320 -16.18 11.30 -5.97
CA ARG A 320 -17.29 11.16 -5.01
C ARG A 320 -17.01 10.05 -4.01
N LYS A 321 -17.02 8.80 -4.47
CA LYS A 321 -16.68 7.64 -3.65
C LYS A 321 -15.17 7.55 -3.44
N PHE A 322 -14.39 7.80 -4.48
CA PHE A 322 -12.94 7.78 -4.42
C PHE A 322 -12.38 9.18 -4.57
N CYS A 323 -11.50 9.58 -3.67
CA CYS A 323 -10.95 10.92 -3.65
C CYS A 323 -9.94 11.12 -4.79
N LYS A 324 -10.11 12.23 -5.52
CA LYS A 324 -9.18 12.67 -6.54
C LYS A 324 -8.53 13.99 -6.10
N VAL A 325 -7.22 14.01 -6.05
CA VAL A 325 -6.45 15.20 -5.69
C VAL A 325 -5.81 15.79 -6.94
N ALA A 326 -5.94 17.10 -7.12
CA ALA A 326 -5.31 17.79 -8.23
C ALA A 326 -3.77 17.82 -8.07
N PRO A 327 -2.99 17.66 -9.15
CA PRO A 327 -1.53 17.78 -9.10
C PRO A 327 -1.05 19.10 -8.48
N SER A 328 -1.75 20.21 -8.73
CA SER A 328 -1.46 21.50 -8.11
C SER A 328 -1.61 21.50 -6.59
N SER A 329 -2.60 20.77 -6.04
CA SER A 329 -2.74 20.62 -4.59
C SER A 329 -1.62 19.80 -3.98
N ILE A 330 -1.14 18.76 -4.70
CA ILE A 330 0.06 18.00 -4.32
C ILE A 330 1.28 18.91 -4.28
N LYS A 331 1.48 19.71 -5.33
CA LYS A 331 2.56 20.70 -5.40
C LYS A 331 2.49 21.68 -4.21
N SER A 332 1.34 22.29 -3.99
CA SER A 332 1.15 23.26 -2.92
C SER A 332 1.39 22.66 -1.54
N SER A 333 0.96 21.41 -1.30
CA SER A 333 1.23 20.72 -0.04
C SER A 333 2.72 20.37 0.12
N TYR A 334 3.40 20.05 -0.97
CA TYR A 334 4.85 19.81 -0.95
C TYR A 334 5.62 21.08 -0.60
N ASP A 335 5.27 22.22 -1.22
CA ASP A 335 5.90 23.51 -0.95
C ASP A 335 5.64 23.98 0.48
N ALA A 336 4.40 23.80 0.96
CA ALA A 336 4.05 24.12 2.34
C ALA A 336 4.83 23.23 3.36
N ALA A 337 5.09 21.95 3.01
CA ALA A 337 5.91 21.09 3.83
C ALA A 337 7.38 21.55 3.83
N LEU A 338 7.90 21.89 2.64
CA LEU A 338 9.26 22.42 2.49
C LEU A 338 9.46 23.73 3.25
N GLU A 339 8.54 24.65 3.14
CA GLU A 339 8.56 25.94 3.85
C GLU A 339 8.50 25.73 5.37
N LYS A 340 7.58 24.89 5.82
CA LYS A 340 7.29 24.74 7.25
C LYS A 340 8.29 23.84 7.98
N TYR A 341 8.79 22.80 7.33
CA TYR A 341 9.62 21.76 7.95
C TYR A 341 11.06 21.68 7.39
N GLY A 342 11.38 22.51 6.39
CA GLY A 342 12.70 22.53 5.74
C GLY A 342 12.93 21.43 4.72
N HIS A 343 11.98 20.52 4.54
CA HIS A 343 12.02 19.43 3.55
C HIS A 343 10.62 18.92 3.23
N GLY A 344 10.41 18.49 2.00
CA GLY A 344 9.17 17.87 1.57
C GLY A 344 9.16 16.35 1.81
N TYR A 345 8.00 15.72 1.61
CA TYR A 345 7.87 14.28 1.64
C TYR A 345 8.60 13.62 0.46
N LEU A 346 8.89 12.31 0.54
CA LEU A 346 9.77 11.60 -0.40
C LEU A 346 9.24 11.63 -1.83
N GLY A 347 7.93 11.47 -2.02
CA GLY A 347 7.35 11.39 -3.35
C GLY A 347 5.84 11.19 -3.35
N VAL A 348 5.34 10.86 -4.55
CA VAL A 348 3.93 10.60 -4.80
C VAL A 348 3.80 9.27 -5.54
N MET A 349 2.89 8.42 -5.09
CA MET A 349 2.44 7.22 -5.77
C MET A 349 1.05 7.47 -6.31
N PHE A 350 0.71 6.93 -7.48
CA PHE A 350 -0.68 6.94 -7.92
C PHE A 350 -1.11 5.57 -8.47
N TRP A 351 -2.38 5.30 -8.31
CA TRP A 351 -3.09 4.17 -8.88
C TRP A 351 -3.95 4.69 -10.02
N THR A 352 -3.76 4.34 -11.30
CA THR A 352 -2.87 3.36 -11.92
C THR A 352 -2.47 3.79 -13.32
N ILE A 353 -1.36 3.26 -13.88
CA ILE A 353 -0.87 3.60 -15.22
C ILE A 353 -1.92 3.38 -16.31
N GLU A 354 -2.69 2.29 -16.25
CA GLU A 354 -3.65 1.94 -17.29
C GLU A 354 -4.77 2.98 -17.45
N GLU A 355 -5.04 3.75 -16.40
CA GLU A 355 -6.13 4.73 -16.36
C GLU A 355 -5.63 6.19 -16.44
N GLU A 356 -4.39 6.40 -16.90
CA GLU A 356 -3.83 7.75 -17.01
C GLU A 356 -4.46 8.62 -18.10
N GLY A 357 -5.17 8.03 -19.05
CA GLY A 357 -5.69 8.74 -20.22
C GLY A 357 -4.64 8.91 -21.33
N ASN A 358 -5.04 9.57 -22.41
CA ASN A 358 -4.24 9.64 -23.65
C ASN A 358 -3.64 11.01 -23.93
N THR A 359 -4.12 12.07 -23.29
CA THR A 359 -3.61 13.43 -23.49
C THR A 359 -2.76 13.90 -22.32
N ASP A 360 -1.93 14.91 -22.53
CA ASP A 360 -1.05 15.49 -21.51
C ASP A 360 -1.84 16.03 -20.31
N GLU A 361 -3.02 16.58 -20.58
CA GLU A 361 -3.92 17.14 -19.55
C GLU A 361 -4.60 16.06 -18.70
N GLN A 362 -4.58 14.81 -19.15
CA GLN A 362 -5.19 13.67 -18.43
C GLN A 362 -4.15 12.86 -17.67
N ARG A 363 -2.89 12.83 -18.13
CA ARG A 363 -1.87 11.99 -17.54
C ARG A 363 -1.35 12.54 -16.23
N MET A 364 -1.59 11.80 -15.17
CA MET A 364 -1.14 12.15 -13.82
C MET A 364 0.39 12.28 -13.74
N THR A 365 1.13 11.38 -14.40
CA THR A 365 2.59 11.46 -14.47
C THR A 365 3.09 12.75 -15.08
N TYR A 366 2.57 13.10 -16.24
CA TYR A 366 2.95 14.34 -16.93
C TYR A 366 2.65 15.57 -16.08
N LEU A 367 1.44 15.62 -15.53
CA LEU A 367 0.99 16.75 -14.71
C LEU A 367 1.82 16.89 -13.42
N LEU A 368 2.04 15.79 -12.69
CA LEU A 368 2.84 15.81 -11.46
C LEU A 368 4.29 16.21 -11.76
N ASN A 369 4.88 15.66 -12.83
CA ASN A 369 6.25 15.98 -13.18
C ASN A 369 6.41 17.45 -13.59
N ARG A 370 5.46 18.01 -14.34
CA ARG A 370 5.44 19.44 -14.67
C ARG A 370 5.37 20.29 -13.41
N GLU A 371 4.40 20.03 -12.53
CA GLU A 371 4.21 20.80 -11.30
C GLU A 371 5.43 20.69 -10.36
N LEU A 372 6.00 19.49 -10.21
CA LEU A 372 7.10 19.25 -9.28
C LEU A 372 8.48 19.69 -9.80
N LYS A 373 8.70 19.70 -11.13
CA LYS A 373 9.97 20.20 -11.71
C LYS A 373 10.18 21.69 -11.57
N GLU A 374 9.12 22.48 -11.50
CA GLU A 374 9.24 23.93 -11.30
C GLU A 374 9.91 24.28 -9.97
N CYS A 375 9.97 23.33 -9.01
CA CYS A 375 10.70 23.50 -7.75
C CYS A 375 12.23 23.47 -7.90
N GLU A 376 12.77 22.89 -8.96
CA GLU A 376 14.22 22.75 -9.15
C GLU A 376 14.87 24.02 -9.73
N THR A 377 14.08 24.88 -10.34
CA THR A 377 14.54 26.07 -11.07
C THR A 377 14.68 27.33 -10.20
N ILE A 378 14.27 27.27 -8.93
CA ILE A 378 14.25 28.43 -8.00
C ILE A 378 15.44 28.39 -7.00
N LYS A 379 16.53 27.69 -7.33
CA LYS A 379 17.75 27.71 -6.49
C LYS A 379 18.88 28.46 -7.17
#